data_458d2251a553b8057abe3a7bf4841127
#
_entry.id   458d2251a553b8057abe3a7bf4841127
#
_cell.length_a   1.000
_cell.length_b   1.000
_cell.length_c   1.000
_cell.angle_alpha   90.00
_cell.angle_beta   90.00
_cell.angle_gamma   90.00
#
_symmetry.space_group_name_H-M   'P 1'
#
loop_
_entity.id
_entity.type
_entity.pdbx_description
1 polymer ?
#
loop_
_entity_poly.entity_id
_entity_poly.type
_entity_poly.pdbx_seq_one_letter_code
_entity_poly.pdbx_strand_id
1 'polypeptide(L)'
;TLVLLDRVGRFQARIEGPLPARQTLPLPDCCTDLTSNRTFEGFTNAVVQAKEHIAAGDIFQVVLSQRFSRKTSAAPFDIYRALRRLNPSPYMFFFDFNHLLGDEPLCLIGASPEMHVRLEGRRASLRPIAGTRPRGADTAADVALERELLADPKERAEHVMLVDLARNDLGRVCTYGTVRVPEQMVVERYSHVMHIVSHVEGELRPEFDGFDLVRATFPAGTVSGAPKIRAMQIIRELEGEPRGPYAGAVGYFSYDGSLD
;
A
#
# COMPACT_ATOMS: atom_id res chain seq x y z
N THR A 1 28.76 -13.80 22.17
CA THR A 1 28.41 -12.47 22.72
C THR A 1 29.40 -11.40 22.25
N LEU A 2 30.74 -11.60 22.41
CA LEU A 2 31.77 -10.64 21.96
C LEU A 2 31.77 -10.37 20.47
N VAL A 3 31.53 -11.39 19.62
CA VAL A 3 31.45 -11.23 18.16
C VAL A 3 30.23 -10.38 17.75
N LEU A 4 29.12 -10.50 18.47
CA LEU A 4 27.92 -9.68 18.21
C LEU A 4 28.15 -8.21 18.59
N LEU A 5 28.81 -7.96 19.73
CA LEU A 5 29.14 -6.60 20.16
C LEU A 5 30.12 -5.91 19.19
N ASP A 6 31.13 -6.66 18.69
CA ASP A 6 32.05 -6.15 17.68
C ASP A 6 31.34 -5.81 16.35
N ARG A 7 30.39 -6.66 15.93
CA ARG A 7 29.56 -6.38 14.73
C ARG A 7 28.68 -5.14 14.92
N VAL A 8 28.05 -4.99 16.07
CA VAL A 8 27.25 -3.81 16.40
C VAL A 8 28.13 -2.56 16.43
N GLY A 9 29.30 -2.60 17.08
CA GLY A 9 30.24 -1.48 17.11
C GLY A 9 30.72 -1.06 15.72
N ARG A 10 31.04 -2.04 14.83
CA ARG A 10 31.40 -1.73 13.44
C ARG A 10 30.23 -1.14 12.63
N PHE A 11 29.02 -1.59 12.88
CA PHE A 11 27.83 -1.05 12.24
C PHE A 11 27.56 0.39 12.70
N GLN A 12 27.66 0.64 14.00
CA GLN A 12 27.53 1.98 14.57
C GLN A 12 28.59 2.93 14.00
N ALA A 13 29.86 2.52 13.97
CA ALA A 13 30.94 3.35 13.41
C ALA A 13 30.73 3.69 11.92
N ARG A 14 30.08 2.79 11.17
CA ARG A 14 29.71 3.06 9.76
C ARG A 14 28.57 4.06 9.63
N ILE A 15 27.59 4.05 10.54
CA ILE A 15 26.48 5.00 10.56
C ILE A 15 26.96 6.40 10.98
N GLU A 16 27.85 6.46 11.97
CA GLU A 16 28.38 7.72 12.50
C GLU A 16 29.55 8.29 11.67
N GLY A 17 30.10 7.46 10.78
CA GLY A 17 31.20 7.84 9.91
C GLY A 17 30.80 8.81 8.79
N PRO A 18 31.77 9.44 8.12
CA PRO A 18 31.49 10.31 7.00
C PRO A 18 30.82 9.54 5.88
N LEU A 19 29.84 10.16 5.23
CA LEU A 19 29.21 9.59 4.06
C LEU A 19 30.28 9.34 2.97
N PRO A 20 30.29 8.17 2.32
CA PRO A 20 31.20 7.92 1.23
C PRO A 20 31.02 8.98 0.14
N ALA A 21 32.14 9.39 -0.46
CA ALA A 21 32.11 10.34 -1.57
C ALA A 21 31.13 9.87 -2.63
N ARG A 22 30.19 10.74 -3.00
CA ARG A 22 29.20 10.44 -4.01
C ARG A 22 29.92 10.23 -5.35
N GLN A 23 29.94 9.02 -5.85
CA GLN A 23 30.28 8.78 -7.25
C GLN A 23 29.15 9.43 -8.08
N THR A 24 29.47 10.46 -8.82
CA THR A 24 28.60 10.96 -9.90
C THR A 24 28.62 9.90 -10.99
N LEU A 25 27.67 8.98 -10.91
CA LEU A 25 27.45 8.08 -12.03
C LEU A 25 27.01 8.94 -13.23
N PRO A 26 27.55 8.69 -14.43
CA PRO A 26 27.01 9.32 -15.63
C PRO A 26 25.51 9.06 -15.66
N LEU A 27 24.75 10.06 -16.12
CA LEU A 27 23.32 9.86 -16.34
C LEU A 27 23.15 8.63 -17.21
N PRO A 28 22.40 7.62 -16.77
CA PRO A 28 22.24 6.42 -17.55
C PRO A 28 21.66 6.79 -18.91
N ASP A 29 22.22 6.20 -19.96
CA ASP A 29 21.65 6.25 -21.31
C ASP A 29 20.36 5.42 -21.28
N CYS A 30 19.28 6.03 -20.81
CA CYS A 30 18.10 5.36 -20.24
C CYS A 30 16.92 5.36 -21.17
N CYS A 31 17.12 5.13 -22.44
CA CYS A 31 15.99 5.07 -23.35
C CYS A 31 15.80 3.69 -23.96
N THR A 32 15.54 2.69 -23.10
CA THR A 32 14.82 1.52 -23.57
C THR A 32 13.32 1.81 -23.50
N ASP A 33 12.58 1.33 -24.49
CA ASP A 33 11.13 1.51 -24.53
C ASP A 33 10.47 0.91 -23.29
N LEU A 34 9.46 1.62 -22.80
CA LEU A 34 8.58 1.13 -21.75
C LEU A 34 7.70 0.03 -22.36
N THR A 35 7.77 -1.17 -21.80
CA THR A 35 6.93 -2.30 -22.21
C THR A 35 5.84 -2.55 -21.19
N SER A 36 4.67 -2.96 -21.66
CA SER A 36 3.56 -3.37 -20.80
C SER A 36 3.29 -4.86 -20.96
N ASN A 37 2.84 -5.52 -19.89
CA ASN A 37 2.37 -6.90 -19.96
C ASN A 37 1.03 -7.04 -20.69
N ARG A 38 0.34 -5.93 -21.00
CA ARG A 38 -0.94 -5.88 -21.71
C ARG A 38 -0.94 -4.80 -22.78
N THR A 39 -1.69 -5.06 -23.85
CA THR A 39 -2.02 -4.02 -24.82
C THR A 39 -3.08 -3.08 -24.26
N PHE A 40 -3.19 -1.88 -24.81
CA PHE A 40 -4.25 -0.92 -24.46
C PHE A 40 -5.64 -1.54 -24.65
N GLU A 41 -5.86 -2.21 -25.78
CA GLU A 41 -7.13 -2.90 -26.09
C GLU A 41 -7.42 -4.01 -25.09
N GLY A 42 -6.42 -4.85 -24.76
CA GLY A 42 -6.57 -5.94 -23.78
C GLY A 42 -6.93 -5.43 -22.39
N PHE A 43 -6.34 -4.31 -21.94
CA PHE A 43 -6.70 -3.70 -20.67
C PHE A 43 -8.11 -3.10 -20.70
N THR A 44 -8.45 -2.38 -21.76
CA THR A 44 -9.78 -1.76 -21.93
C THR A 44 -10.88 -2.83 -21.95
N ASN A 45 -10.68 -3.96 -22.65
CA ASN A 45 -11.63 -5.06 -22.67
C ASN A 45 -11.81 -5.68 -21.27
N ALA A 46 -10.73 -5.84 -20.49
CA ALA A 46 -10.83 -6.30 -19.10
C ALA A 46 -11.66 -5.33 -18.23
N VAL A 47 -11.50 -4.02 -18.43
CA VAL A 47 -12.33 -3.00 -17.74
C VAL A 47 -13.80 -3.11 -18.14
N VAL A 48 -14.11 -3.35 -19.43
CA VAL A 48 -15.49 -3.55 -19.89
C VAL A 48 -16.11 -4.78 -19.20
N GLN A 49 -15.41 -5.91 -19.19
CA GLN A 49 -15.89 -7.12 -18.51
C GLN A 49 -16.06 -6.92 -17.00
N ALA A 50 -15.13 -6.21 -16.35
CA ALA A 50 -15.27 -5.85 -14.94
C ALA A 50 -16.54 -5.01 -14.67
N LYS A 51 -16.88 -4.08 -15.57
CA LYS A 51 -18.12 -3.30 -15.48
C LYS A 51 -19.38 -4.16 -15.67
N GLU A 52 -19.32 -5.22 -16.48
CA GLU A 52 -20.40 -6.19 -16.61
C GLU A 52 -20.65 -6.92 -15.29
N HIS A 53 -19.59 -7.35 -14.58
CA HIS A 53 -19.70 -7.92 -13.23
C HIS A 53 -20.34 -6.96 -12.22
N ILE A 54 -20.01 -5.67 -12.30
CA ILE A 54 -20.66 -4.64 -11.47
C ILE A 54 -22.15 -4.53 -11.81
N ALA A 55 -22.49 -4.46 -13.09
CA ALA A 55 -23.88 -4.37 -13.55
C ALA A 55 -24.70 -5.63 -13.20
N ALA A 56 -24.07 -6.80 -13.20
CA ALA A 56 -24.69 -8.07 -12.77
C ALA A 56 -24.89 -8.17 -11.25
N GLY A 57 -24.29 -7.26 -10.44
CA GLY A 57 -24.38 -7.28 -8.99
C GLY A 57 -23.38 -8.23 -8.31
N ASP A 58 -22.40 -8.74 -9.04
CA ASP A 58 -21.35 -9.62 -8.50
C ASP A 58 -20.44 -8.89 -7.51
N ILE A 59 -20.12 -7.65 -7.82
CA ILE A 59 -19.18 -6.78 -7.06
C ILE A 59 -19.64 -5.32 -7.12
N PHE A 60 -19.17 -4.52 -6.16
CA PHE A 60 -19.29 -3.06 -6.18
C PHE A 60 -18.07 -2.37 -6.79
N GLN A 61 -16.89 -2.94 -6.55
CA GLN A 61 -15.61 -2.42 -7.02
C GLN A 61 -14.64 -3.57 -7.30
N VAL A 62 -13.80 -3.38 -8.31
CA VAL A 62 -12.62 -4.21 -8.58
C VAL A 62 -11.48 -3.34 -9.09
N VAL A 63 -10.26 -3.62 -8.61
CA VAL A 63 -9.04 -2.91 -9.00
C VAL A 63 -8.21 -3.81 -9.91
N LEU A 64 -8.23 -3.52 -11.20
CA LEU A 64 -7.40 -4.20 -12.19
C LEU A 64 -6.01 -3.57 -12.25
N SER A 65 -4.99 -4.40 -12.49
CA SER A 65 -3.60 -3.97 -12.56
C SER A 65 -2.99 -4.13 -13.95
N GLN A 66 -1.92 -3.37 -14.16
CA GLN A 66 -1.06 -3.44 -15.34
C GLN A 66 0.38 -3.27 -14.90
N ARG A 67 1.29 -4.10 -15.44
CA ARG A 67 2.72 -4.03 -15.16
C ARG A 67 3.46 -3.37 -16.31
N PHE A 68 4.23 -2.34 -15.97
CA PHE A 68 5.19 -1.74 -16.89
C PHE A 68 6.61 -2.17 -16.54
N SER A 69 7.41 -2.43 -17.56
CA SER A 69 8.80 -2.84 -17.44
C SER A 69 9.70 -1.96 -18.27
N ARG A 70 10.84 -1.61 -17.71
CA ARG A 70 11.87 -0.80 -18.39
C ARG A 70 13.26 -1.24 -17.95
N LYS A 71 14.18 -1.39 -18.88
CA LYS A 71 15.59 -1.61 -18.55
C LYS A 71 16.21 -0.29 -18.06
N THR A 72 17.05 -0.37 -17.04
CA THR A 72 17.77 0.78 -16.49
C THR A 72 19.15 0.35 -16.01
N SER A 73 20.12 1.25 -16.13
CA SER A 73 21.47 1.11 -15.53
C SER A 73 21.57 1.80 -14.16
N ALA A 74 20.48 2.44 -13.69
CA ALA A 74 20.46 3.06 -12.38
C ALA A 74 20.60 2.03 -11.27
N ALA A 75 21.41 2.32 -10.25
CA ALA A 75 21.51 1.46 -9.09
C ALA A 75 20.16 1.47 -8.33
N PRO A 76 19.68 0.32 -7.84
CA PRO A 76 18.39 0.23 -7.14
C PRO A 76 18.24 1.23 -5.99
N PHE A 77 19.29 1.47 -5.22
CA PHE A 77 19.25 2.42 -4.12
C PHE A 77 19.15 3.89 -4.59
N ASP A 78 19.65 4.24 -5.76
CA ASP A 78 19.46 5.57 -6.33
C ASP A 78 18.02 5.78 -6.82
N ILE A 79 17.37 4.72 -7.30
CA ILE A 79 15.92 4.73 -7.60
C ILE A 79 15.13 5.02 -6.32
N TYR A 80 15.44 4.33 -5.21
CA TYR A 80 14.83 4.60 -3.90
C TYR A 80 15.03 6.05 -3.46
N ARG A 81 16.25 6.58 -3.59
CA ARG A 81 16.56 7.96 -3.22
C ARG A 81 15.81 8.98 -4.06
N ALA A 82 15.63 8.72 -5.35
CA ALA A 82 14.84 9.55 -6.24
C ALA A 82 13.35 9.50 -5.85
N LEU A 83 12.80 8.30 -5.63
CA LEU A 83 11.42 8.10 -5.20
C LEU A 83 11.12 8.83 -3.88
N ARG A 84 12.02 8.74 -2.90
CA ARG A 84 11.90 9.43 -1.61
C ARG A 84 11.83 10.96 -1.74
N ARG A 85 12.47 11.52 -2.76
CA ARG A 85 12.44 12.97 -3.03
C ARG A 85 11.22 13.42 -3.81
N LEU A 86 10.76 12.57 -4.73
CA LEU A 86 9.64 12.89 -5.63
C LEU A 86 8.28 12.63 -4.97
N ASN A 87 8.17 11.53 -4.24
CA ASN A 87 6.93 11.08 -3.63
C ASN A 87 7.18 10.52 -2.22
N PRO A 88 7.53 11.37 -1.24
CA PRO A 88 7.68 10.93 0.14
C PRO A 88 6.33 10.40 0.66
N SER A 89 6.35 9.22 1.26
CA SER A 89 5.18 8.54 1.79
C SER A 89 5.45 8.04 3.21
N PRO A 90 4.42 7.80 4.04
CA PRO A 90 4.59 7.29 5.40
C PRO A 90 5.35 5.97 5.46
N TYR A 91 5.12 5.09 4.49
CA TYR A 91 5.75 3.78 4.41
C TYR A 91 6.68 3.71 3.20
N MET A 92 7.95 4.01 3.43
CA MET A 92 8.99 3.88 2.41
C MET A 92 9.88 2.70 2.73
N PHE A 93 10.14 1.86 1.72
CA PHE A 93 10.96 0.68 1.91
C PHE A 93 11.93 0.44 0.77
N PHE A 94 13.04 -0.19 1.12
CA PHE A 94 14.07 -0.72 0.21
C PHE A 94 14.50 -2.07 0.76
N PHE A 95 14.15 -3.14 0.06
CA PHE A 95 14.60 -4.49 0.38
C PHE A 95 15.56 -4.99 -0.69
N ASP A 96 16.71 -5.38 -0.26
CA ASP A 96 17.73 -6.04 -1.08
C ASP A 96 17.69 -7.53 -0.80
N PHE A 97 17.12 -8.29 -1.72
CA PHE A 97 17.04 -9.75 -1.66
C PHE A 97 18.14 -10.44 -2.45
N ASN A 98 19.12 -9.69 -2.95
CA ASN A 98 20.30 -10.25 -3.58
C ASN A 98 20.94 -11.25 -2.60
N HIS A 99 21.28 -12.42 -3.07
CA HIS A 99 21.83 -13.51 -2.26
C HIS A 99 20.83 -14.26 -1.32
N LEU A 100 19.55 -13.89 -1.30
CA LEU A 100 18.54 -14.57 -0.49
C LEU A 100 17.61 -15.47 -1.32
N LEU A 101 17.33 -15.09 -2.57
CA LEU A 101 16.34 -15.73 -3.43
C LEU A 101 16.94 -16.38 -4.70
N GLY A 102 18.21 -16.74 -4.67
CA GLY A 102 18.93 -17.34 -5.80
C GLY A 102 19.90 -16.37 -6.48
N ASP A 103 20.28 -16.68 -7.73
CA ASP A 103 21.32 -15.94 -8.47
C ASP A 103 20.79 -14.66 -9.14
N GLU A 104 19.48 -14.55 -9.30
CA GLU A 104 18.87 -13.35 -9.93
C GLU A 104 18.78 -12.20 -8.92
N PRO A 105 19.31 -11.02 -9.24
CA PRO A 105 19.26 -9.86 -8.37
C PRO A 105 17.80 -9.37 -8.23
N LEU A 106 17.32 -9.23 -7.00
CA LEU A 106 15.98 -8.71 -6.69
C LEU A 106 16.05 -7.64 -5.62
N CYS A 107 15.57 -6.44 -5.95
CA CYS A 107 15.32 -5.38 -5.00
C CYS A 107 13.85 -4.97 -5.06
N LEU A 108 13.20 -4.84 -3.91
CA LEU A 108 11.87 -4.23 -3.82
C LEU A 108 11.98 -2.81 -3.27
N ILE A 109 11.41 -1.87 -4.01
CA ILE A 109 11.45 -0.44 -3.70
C ILE A 109 10.02 0.07 -3.72
N GLY A 110 9.63 0.78 -2.67
CA GLY A 110 8.27 1.31 -2.63
C GLY A 110 8.12 2.55 -1.76
N ALA A 111 7.03 3.25 -2.04
CA ALA A 111 6.52 4.37 -1.28
C ALA A 111 5.00 4.19 -1.16
N SER A 112 4.51 3.73 -0.01
CA SER A 112 3.09 3.49 0.22
C SER A 112 2.49 4.58 1.11
N PRO A 113 1.35 5.15 0.73
CA PRO A 113 0.63 6.09 1.59
C PRO A 113 -0.25 5.40 2.63
N GLU A 114 -0.50 4.10 2.49
CA GLU A 114 -1.57 3.40 3.18
C GLU A 114 -1.02 2.41 4.22
N MET A 115 -1.55 2.51 5.44
CA MET A 115 -1.41 1.49 6.47
C MET A 115 -2.38 0.34 6.17
N HIS A 116 -1.84 -0.85 5.91
CA HIS A 116 -2.67 -2.03 5.70
C HIS A 116 -3.35 -2.45 7.00
N VAL A 117 -2.58 -2.81 8.02
CA VAL A 117 -3.09 -3.20 9.33
C VAL A 117 -2.01 -3.01 10.40
N ARG A 118 -2.43 -2.59 11.59
CA ARG A 118 -1.57 -2.42 12.77
C ARG A 118 -2.14 -3.19 13.94
N LEU A 119 -1.26 -3.77 14.75
CA LEU A 119 -1.59 -4.39 16.04
C LEU A 119 -0.71 -3.80 17.14
N GLU A 120 -1.34 -3.23 18.17
CA GLU A 120 -0.67 -2.73 19.38
C GLU A 120 -1.31 -3.40 20.60
N GLY A 121 -0.58 -4.29 21.24
CA GLY A 121 -1.16 -5.16 22.26
C GLY A 121 -2.26 -6.05 21.67
N ARG A 122 -3.52 -5.78 22.04
CA ARG A 122 -4.70 -6.48 21.46
C ARG A 122 -5.53 -5.59 20.55
N ARG A 123 -5.16 -4.31 20.38
CA ARG A 123 -5.87 -3.37 19.52
C ARG A 123 -5.41 -3.51 18.08
N ALA A 124 -6.25 -4.09 17.25
CA ALA A 124 -6.07 -4.15 15.81
C ALA A 124 -6.72 -2.93 15.15
N SER A 125 -6.07 -2.33 14.16
CA SER A 125 -6.58 -1.15 13.46
C SER A 125 -6.25 -1.16 11.97
N LEU A 126 -7.18 -0.59 11.18
CA LEU A 126 -7.03 -0.29 9.75
C LEU A 126 -7.35 1.19 9.52
N ARG A 127 -6.74 1.76 8.47
CA ARG A 127 -7.01 3.14 8.07
C ARG A 127 -7.40 3.20 6.59
N PRO A 128 -8.66 2.88 6.25
CA PRO A 128 -9.15 3.02 4.89
C PRO A 128 -9.00 4.47 4.42
N ILE A 129 -8.43 4.62 3.23
CA ILE A 129 -8.17 5.88 2.57
C ILE A 129 -8.83 5.86 1.19
N ALA A 130 -9.62 6.89 0.88
CA ALA A 130 -10.26 7.07 -0.43
C ALA A 130 -10.54 8.54 -0.70
N GLY A 131 -10.93 8.83 -1.93
CA GLY A 131 -11.14 10.20 -2.36
C GLY A 131 -9.87 11.01 -2.43
N THR A 132 -9.70 11.78 -3.48
CA THR A 132 -8.48 12.56 -3.68
C THR A 132 -8.81 13.92 -4.27
N ARG A 133 -8.21 14.96 -3.71
CA ARG A 133 -8.13 16.29 -4.33
C ARG A 133 -6.68 16.79 -4.25
N PRO A 134 -6.24 17.58 -5.22
CA PRO A 134 -4.95 18.26 -5.13
C PRO A 134 -4.95 19.27 -3.98
N ARG A 135 -3.76 19.68 -3.55
CA ARG A 135 -3.61 20.80 -2.62
C ARG A 135 -3.96 22.11 -3.33
N GLY A 136 -4.61 23.00 -2.61
CA GLY A 136 -4.88 24.36 -3.09
C GLY A 136 -3.64 25.24 -3.15
N ALA A 137 -3.69 26.31 -3.93
CA ALA A 137 -2.61 27.28 -4.02
C ALA A 137 -2.40 28.06 -2.70
N ASP A 138 -3.45 28.17 -1.89
CA ASP A 138 -3.47 28.82 -0.59
C ASP A 138 -4.45 28.10 0.37
N THR A 139 -4.50 28.58 1.60
CA THR A 139 -5.35 27.98 2.65
C THR A 139 -6.85 28.05 2.30
N ALA A 140 -7.31 29.12 1.64
CA ALA A 140 -8.71 29.27 1.27
C ALA A 140 -9.11 28.28 0.17
N ALA A 141 -8.25 28.10 -0.82
CA ALA A 141 -8.41 27.09 -1.88
C ALA A 141 -8.36 25.67 -1.31
N ASP A 142 -7.45 25.37 -0.36
CA ASP A 142 -7.40 24.07 0.34
C ASP A 142 -8.74 23.75 1.05
N VAL A 143 -9.30 24.72 1.78
CA VAL A 143 -10.58 24.55 2.47
C VAL A 143 -11.75 24.38 1.49
N ALA A 144 -11.72 25.05 0.34
CA ALA A 144 -12.72 24.88 -0.70
C ALA A 144 -12.68 23.47 -1.30
N LEU A 145 -11.49 22.97 -1.63
CA LEU A 145 -11.28 21.61 -2.15
C LEU A 145 -11.65 20.52 -1.12
N GLU A 146 -11.38 20.74 0.17
CA GLU A 146 -11.83 19.85 1.23
C GLU A 146 -13.36 19.75 1.29
N ARG A 147 -14.05 20.88 1.24
CA ARG A 147 -15.52 20.91 1.24
C ARG A 147 -16.09 20.22 0.00
N GLU A 148 -15.50 20.45 -1.16
CA GLU A 148 -15.87 19.77 -2.40
C GLU A 148 -15.70 18.25 -2.26
N LEU A 149 -14.55 17.79 -1.77
CA LEU A 149 -14.26 16.39 -1.55
C LEU A 149 -15.28 15.72 -0.62
N LEU A 150 -15.57 16.34 0.51
CA LEU A 150 -16.55 15.84 1.49
C LEU A 150 -18.00 15.92 1.00
N ALA A 151 -18.30 16.76 0.04
CA ALA A 151 -19.63 16.90 -0.57
C ALA A 151 -19.84 15.92 -1.74
N ASP A 152 -18.79 15.36 -2.31
CA ASP A 152 -18.86 14.47 -3.48
C ASP A 152 -19.52 13.13 -3.12
N PRO A 153 -20.73 12.83 -3.67
CA PRO A 153 -21.46 11.62 -3.31
C PRO A 153 -20.72 10.33 -3.71
N LYS A 154 -19.97 10.35 -4.82
CA LYS A 154 -19.22 9.19 -5.30
C LYS A 154 -18.05 8.87 -4.37
N GLU A 155 -17.24 9.87 -4.03
CA GLU A 155 -16.10 9.71 -3.13
C GLU A 155 -16.55 9.24 -1.74
N ARG A 156 -17.67 9.77 -1.24
CA ARG A 156 -18.28 9.32 0.02
C ARG A 156 -18.76 7.88 -0.03
N ALA A 157 -19.44 7.48 -1.11
CA ALA A 157 -19.94 6.11 -1.27
C ALA A 157 -18.78 5.11 -1.35
N GLU A 158 -17.74 5.42 -2.09
CA GLU A 158 -16.52 4.61 -2.17
C GLU A 158 -15.85 4.48 -0.80
N HIS A 159 -15.74 5.59 -0.07
CA HIS A 159 -15.14 5.59 1.26
C HIS A 159 -15.94 4.76 2.27
N VAL A 160 -17.27 4.88 2.30
CA VAL A 160 -18.14 4.05 3.15
C VAL A 160 -17.97 2.57 2.84
N MET A 161 -17.90 2.21 1.56
CA MET A 161 -17.66 0.83 1.13
C MET A 161 -16.32 0.28 1.67
N LEU A 162 -15.23 1.07 1.62
CA LEU A 162 -13.93 0.67 2.15
C LEU A 162 -13.92 0.58 3.68
N VAL A 163 -14.64 1.47 4.38
CA VAL A 163 -14.84 1.38 5.83
C VAL A 163 -15.60 0.11 6.20
N ASP A 164 -16.66 -0.24 5.48
CA ASP A 164 -17.42 -1.48 5.72
C ASP A 164 -16.56 -2.72 5.43
N LEU A 165 -15.74 -2.68 4.40
CA LEU A 165 -14.78 -3.76 4.11
C LEU A 165 -13.78 -3.93 5.27
N ALA A 166 -13.22 -2.84 5.79
CA ALA A 166 -12.31 -2.86 6.94
C ALA A 166 -13.00 -3.39 8.22
N ARG A 167 -14.24 -2.99 8.46
CA ARG A 167 -15.07 -3.52 9.57
C ARG A 167 -15.32 -5.01 9.43
N ASN A 168 -15.60 -5.47 8.22
CA ASN A 168 -15.78 -6.90 7.92
C ASN A 168 -14.48 -7.68 8.16
N ASP A 169 -13.34 -7.19 7.69
CA ASP A 169 -12.04 -7.82 7.86
C ASP A 169 -11.69 -7.98 9.35
N LEU A 170 -11.80 -6.91 10.16
CA LEU A 170 -11.57 -6.97 11.60
C LEU A 170 -12.61 -7.83 12.31
N GLY A 171 -13.87 -7.80 11.89
CA GLY A 171 -14.96 -8.58 12.48
C GLY A 171 -14.71 -10.10 12.44
N ARG A 172 -13.85 -10.58 11.55
CA ARG A 172 -13.48 -11.99 11.44
C ARG A 172 -12.60 -12.48 12.59
N VAL A 173 -11.79 -11.59 13.17
CA VAL A 173 -10.78 -11.94 14.18
C VAL A 173 -10.87 -11.13 15.46
N CYS A 174 -11.67 -10.07 15.49
CA CYS A 174 -11.88 -9.26 16.70
C CYS A 174 -13.06 -9.76 17.52
N THR A 175 -13.06 -9.42 18.80
CA THR A 175 -14.12 -9.69 19.75
C THR A 175 -15.42 -9.01 19.28
N TYR A 176 -16.53 -9.75 19.29
CA TYR A 176 -17.81 -9.23 18.86
C TYR A 176 -18.21 -7.98 19.66
N GLY A 177 -18.68 -6.95 18.94
CA GLY A 177 -19.08 -5.66 19.52
C GLY A 177 -17.93 -4.68 19.79
N THR A 178 -16.66 -5.07 19.57
CA THR A 178 -15.52 -4.17 19.77
C THR A 178 -15.10 -3.41 18.51
N VAL A 179 -15.53 -3.88 17.33
CA VAL A 179 -15.21 -3.20 16.06
C VAL A 179 -15.98 -1.89 15.97
N ARG A 180 -15.25 -0.79 15.92
CA ARG A 180 -15.81 0.57 15.89
C ARG A 180 -15.01 1.47 14.94
N VAL A 181 -15.62 2.62 14.61
CA VAL A 181 -15.02 3.66 13.75
C VAL A 181 -14.92 4.94 14.57
N PRO A 182 -13.85 5.12 15.38
CA PRO A 182 -13.70 6.29 16.24
C PRO A 182 -13.51 7.59 15.47
N GLU A 183 -12.90 7.51 14.28
CA GLU A 183 -12.75 8.64 13.35
C GLU A 183 -13.33 8.27 12.00
N GLN A 184 -14.28 9.05 11.49
CA GLN A 184 -14.94 8.79 10.24
C GLN A 184 -14.88 9.99 9.30
N MET A 185 -14.42 9.77 8.07
CA MET A 185 -14.37 10.78 7.00
C MET A 185 -13.62 12.06 7.39
N VAL A 186 -12.46 11.93 8.05
CA VAL A 186 -11.54 13.05 8.29
C VAL A 186 -10.74 13.32 7.04
N VAL A 187 -10.47 14.60 6.73
CA VAL A 187 -9.58 14.94 5.62
C VAL A 187 -8.15 15.07 6.11
N GLU A 188 -7.28 14.21 5.61
CA GLU A 188 -5.84 14.31 5.81
C GLU A 188 -5.15 14.98 4.63
N ARG A 189 -4.27 15.94 4.95
CA ARG A 189 -3.52 16.71 3.96
C ARG A 189 -2.10 16.22 3.89
N TYR A 190 -1.71 15.78 2.69
CA TYR A 190 -0.34 15.40 2.36
C TYR A 190 0.35 16.50 1.56
N SER A 191 1.58 16.27 1.14
CA SER A 191 2.36 17.29 0.43
C SER A 191 1.72 17.80 -0.86
N HIS A 192 1.09 16.92 -1.64
CA HIS A 192 0.55 17.23 -2.96
C HIS A 192 -0.95 16.97 -3.11
N VAL A 193 -1.53 16.21 -2.20
CA VAL A 193 -2.94 15.79 -2.25
C VAL A 193 -3.56 15.81 -0.86
N MET A 194 -4.89 15.75 -0.81
CA MET A 194 -5.67 15.46 0.39
C MET A 194 -6.58 14.26 0.13
N HIS A 195 -6.84 13.48 1.18
CA HIS A 195 -7.67 12.28 1.13
C HIS A 195 -8.70 12.25 2.24
N ILE A 196 -9.79 11.52 2.02
CA ILE A 196 -10.72 11.13 3.08
C ILE A 196 -10.15 9.89 3.76
N VAL A 197 -10.01 9.94 5.08
CA VAL A 197 -9.48 8.85 5.91
C VAL A 197 -10.48 8.54 7.02
N SER A 198 -10.61 7.26 7.36
CA SER A 198 -11.30 6.81 8.56
C SER A 198 -10.40 5.88 9.36
N HIS A 199 -10.65 5.78 10.66
CA HIS A 199 -9.98 4.85 11.54
C HIS A 199 -10.96 3.76 11.95
N VAL A 200 -10.63 2.49 11.70
CA VAL A 200 -11.41 1.33 12.11
C VAL A 200 -10.56 0.52 13.07
N GLU A 201 -11.08 0.22 14.26
CA GLU A 201 -10.35 -0.55 15.26
C GLU A 201 -11.21 -1.62 15.91
N GLY A 202 -10.57 -2.63 16.49
CA GLY A 202 -11.23 -3.69 17.25
C GLY A 202 -10.24 -4.40 18.17
N GLU A 203 -10.74 -5.14 19.14
CA GLU A 203 -9.95 -5.94 20.06
C GLU A 203 -9.76 -7.35 19.50
N LEU A 204 -8.53 -7.71 19.17
CA LEU A 204 -8.16 -9.04 18.64
C LEU A 204 -8.50 -10.10 19.69
N ARG A 205 -9.22 -11.16 19.31
CA ARG A 205 -9.59 -12.26 20.21
C ARG A 205 -8.36 -12.99 20.76
N PRO A 206 -8.40 -13.51 22.01
CA PRO A 206 -7.25 -14.12 22.68
C PRO A 206 -6.63 -15.28 21.89
N GLU A 207 -7.44 -16.05 21.17
CA GLU A 207 -7.01 -17.21 20.37
C GLU A 207 -6.29 -16.84 19.07
N PHE A 208 -6.30 -15.58 18.66
CA PHE A 208 -5.65 -15.10 17.44
C PHE A 208 -4.40 -14.28 17.73
N ASP A 209 -3.46 -14.31 16.79
CA ASP A 209 -2.22 -13.55 16.81
C ASP A 209 -2.12 -12.57 15.62
N GLY A 210 -0.97 -11.90 15.47
CA GLY A 210 -0.73 -10.96 14.38
C GLY A 210 -0.76 -11.60 13.00
N PHE A 211 -0.39 -12.89 12.88
CA PHE A 211 -0.46 -13.60 11.59
C PHE A 211 -1.90 -13.88 11.18
N ASP A 212 -2.76 -14.23 12.13
CA ASP A 212 -4.18 -14.41 11.87
C ASP A 212 -4.85 -13.10 11.47
N LEU A 213 -4.43 -12.00 12.12
CA LEU A 213 -4.90 -10.66 11.76
C LEU A 213 -4.52 -10.30 10.32
N VAL A 214 -3.27 -10.53 9.92
CA VAL A 214 -2.85 -10.29 8.52
C VAL A 214 -3.65 -11.17 7.56
N ARG A 215 -3.84 -12.46 7.84
CA ARG A 215 -4.65 -13.37 7.01
C ARG A 215 -6.09 -12.90 6.85
N ALA A 216 -6.68 -12.32 7.90
CA ALA A 216 -8.05 -11.85 7.87
C ALA A 216 -8.22 -10.57 7.05
N THR A 217 -7.21 -9.70 7.03
CA THR A 217 -7.27 -8.38 6.39
C THR A 217 -6.68 -8.36 4.98
N PHE A 218 -5.78 -9.28 4.65
CA PHE A 218 -5.10 -9.36 3.35
C PHE A 218 -6.00 -9.92 2.23
N PRO A 219 -5.85 -9.40 1.00
CA PRO A 219 -5.17 -8.18 0.62
C PRO A 219 -5.96 -6.91 0.98
N ALA A 220 -5.32 -5.73 0.92
CA ALA A 220 -6.00 -4.46 1.13
C ALA A 220 -7.14 -4.27 0.11
N GLY A 221 -8.24 -3.64 0.56
CA GLY A 221 -9.42 -3.39 -0.28
C GLY A 221 -9.12 -2.48 -1.46
N THR A 222 -8.25 -1.50 -1.25
CA THR A 222 -7.79 -0.51 -2.23
C THR A 222 -7.02 -1.10 -3.42
N VAL A 223 -6.54 -2.33 -3.32
CA VAL A 223 -5.85 -3.06 -4.42
C VAL A 223 -6.60 -4.32 -4.86
N SER A 224 -7.74 -4.61 -4.27
CA SER A 224 -8.58 -5.78 -4.62
C SER A 224 -9.98 -5.37 -5.06
N GLY A 225 -10.87 -5.10 -4.13
CA GLY A 225 -12.24 -4.68 -4.38
C GLY A 225 -13.22 -5.23 -3.35
N ALA A 226 -14.51 -5.01 -3.60
CA ALA A 226 -15.60 -5.36 -2.70
C ALA A 226 -16.78 -6.01 -3.44
N PRO A 227 -17.32 -7.15 -2.96
CA PRO A 227 -16.82 -8.03 -1.91
C PRO A 227 -15.47 -8.66 -2.25
N LYS A 228 -14.55 -8.71 -1.27
CA LYS A 228 -13.12 -9.04 -1.47
C LYS A 228 -12.89 -10.35 -2.24
N ILE A 229 -13.50 -11.45 -1.80
CA ILE A 229 -13.26 -12.77 -2.39
C ILE A 229 -13.71 -12.81 -3.83
N ARG A 230 -14.90 -12.26 -4.14
CA ARG A 230 -15.38 -12.25 -5.52
C ARG A 230 -14.55 -11.33 -6.42
N ALA A 231 -14.15 -10.17 -5.92
CA ALA A 231 -13.24 -9.28 -6.63
C ALA A 231 -11.89 -9.96 -6.96
N MET A 232 -11.32 -10.72 -6.02
CA MET A 232 -10.08 -11.48 -6.26
C MET A 232 -10.25 -12.58 -7.33
N GLN A 233 -11.41 -13.27 -7.36
CA GLN A 233 -11.71 -14.24 -8.41
C GLN A 233 -11.75 -13.57 -9.80
N ILE A 234 -12.48 -12.47 -9.91
CA ILE A 234 -12.59 -11.69 -11.16
C ILE A 234 -11.21 -11.15 -11.60
N ILE A 235 -10.42 -10.63 -10.66
CA ILE A 235 -9.03 -10.20 -10.93
C ILE A 235 -8.22 -11.35 -11.56
N ARG A 236 -8.27 -12.53 -10.95
CA ARG A 236 -7.55 -13.71 -11.47
C ARG A 236 -7.99 -14.10 -12.88
N GLU A 237 -9.30 -14.04 -13.13
CA GLU A 237 -9.87 -14.36 -14.44
C GLU A 237 -9.45 -13.33 -15.50
N LEU A 238 -9.53 -12.04 -15.17
CA LEU A 238 -9.29 -10.94 -16.11
C LEU A 238 -7.80 -10.61 -16.29
N GLU A 239 -6.96 -10.77 -15.28
CA GLU A 239 -5.52 -10.49 -15.39
C GLU A 239 -4.75 -11.65 -16.00
N GLY A 240 -5.14 -12.90 -15.75
CA GLY A 240 -4.56 -14.10 -16.36
C GLY A 240 -3.14 -14.45 -15.91
N GLU A 241 -2.47 -13.60 -15.13
CA GLU A 241 -1.12 -13.80 -14.60
C GLU A 241 -1.02 -13.37 -13.13
N PRO A 242 -0.06 -13.91 -12.35
CA PRO A 242 0.17 -13.50 -10.98
C PRO A 242 0.69 -12.06 -10.89
N ARG A 243 0.22 -11.32 -9.89
CA ARG A 243 0.66 -9.94 -9.62
C ARG A 243 2.08 -9.84 -9.07
N GLY A 244 2.64 -10.94 -8.54
CA GLY A 244 3.91 -10.93 -7.85
C GLY A 244 3.87 -10.05 -6.60
N PRO A 245 4.86 -9.16 -6.39
CA PRO A 245 4.89 -8.26 -5.23
C PRO A 245 3.79 -7.20 -5.21
N TYR A 246 3.19 -6.86 -6.35
CA TYR A 246 2.13 -5.87 -6.42
C TYR A 246 0.89 -6.32 -5.63
N ALA A 247 0.25 -5.40 -4.91
CA ALA A 247 -0.85 -5.67 -3.99
C ALA A 247 -0.47 -6.58 -2.80
N GLY A 248 0.81 -6.76 -2.55
CA GLY A 248 1.35 -7.37 -1.35
C GLY A 248 1.31 -6.43 -0.15
N ALA A 249 1.91 -6.85 0.93
CA ALA A 249 2.10 -6.04 2.13
C ALA A 249 3.57 -6.07 2.56
N VAL A 250 4.03 -4.98 3.15
CA VAL A 250 5.37 -4.80 3.71
C VAL A 250 5.20 -4.35 5.15
N GLY A 251 5.92 -4.97 6.07
CA GLY A 251 5.79 -4.64 7.47
C GLY A 251 6.74 -5.43 8.34
N TYR A 252 6.52 -5.39 9.64
CA TYR A 252 7.28 -6.16 10.61
C TYR A 252 6.39 -6.71 11.72
N PHE A 253 6.81 -7.83 12.28
CA PHE A 253 6.29 -8.39 13.51
C PHE A 253 7.34 -8.18 14.60
N SER A 254 6.96 -7.54 15.67
CA SER A 254 7.82 -7.27 16.81
C SER A 254 7.80 -8.43 17.81
N TYR A 255 8.84 -8.54 18.66
CA TYR A 255 8.93 -9.58 19.68
C TYR A 255 7.88 -9.44 20.79
N ASP A 256 7.28 -8.27 20.97
CA ASP A 256 6.17 -8.05 21.90
C ASP A 256 4.80 -8.41 21.32
N GLY A 257 4.77 -8.90 20.07
CA GLY A 257 3.55 -9.23 19.34
C GLY A 257 2.93 -8.07 18.56
N SER A 258 3.50 -6.86 18.65
CA SER A 258 3.07 -5.73 17.83
C SER A 258 3.41 -5.97 16.36
N LEU A 259 2.63 -5.33 15.47
CA LEU A 259 2.77 -5.44 14.02
C LEU A 259 2.39 -4.12 13.36
N ASP A 260 3.12 -3.75 12.32
CA ASP A 260 2.82 -2.61 11.45
C ASP A 260 3.38 -2.84 10.05
#